data_075713aa169a79d897678c612b589814
#
_entry.id   075713aa169a79d897678c612b589814
#
_cell.length_a   1.000
_cell.length_b   1.000
_cell.length_c   1.000
_cell.angle_alpha   90.00
_cell.angle_beta   90.00
_cell.angle_gamma   90.00
#
_symmetry.space_group_name_H-M   'P 1'
#
loop_
_entity.id
_entity.type
_entity.pdbx_description
1 polymer ?
#
loop_
_entity_poly.entity_id
_entity_poly.type
_entity_poly.pdbx_seq_one_letter_code
_entity_poly.pdbx_strand_id
1 'polypeptide(L)'
;MAENIEFAGDFRLANITIRNHEHTLAVDIKRLVVEFNIYESMFANALTGTLVIADATNLIGKLPIQGTEILTFKLNTPGSPGIDCSTPEKAMHVYALTDKQQSSDGVEIYTLHFASREFLRNIRTRVSQAYSGRIDQMVSSIMQDENYLDSRKELKVQETSNQDKIVIPNMHPFQAINMLQKRALSTIDNTTNVGYHFYETPRGFHFRSWESMCVDANGAPREIKQSFEYMKANITDNDAYSEKKNKITHDYQGVEDYRFISTSHDVASNQAAGTYASRVISHNLYDKSYTESDYSYHNHYKDTNHVDGNKVPVVSTPVDFDDKGISDYPESKVSVVPTSRFVHGEDTGAFGIDVAQDGITESKRLSQTNQVLGGTILEMTIKGQSYLEVGDVVQFNLQTVENKKSSNGKFDPQFSGRYIITKIRHRVTTTEYLNVIELAKDSVANSYPVKGLARYPGSKPKKDKGSIKKVDDTYDNHYNRNAPPTGYNTKVSR
;
A
#
# COMPACT_ATOMS: atom_id res chain seq x y z
N MET A 1 31.10 6.87 -16.86
CA MET A 1 31.76 5.83 -16.06
C MET A 1 30.72 5.37 -15.05
N ALA A 2 30.42 4.06 -15.03
CA ALA A 2 29.58 3.50 -13.99
C ALA A 2 30.32 3.69 -12.66
N GLU A 3 29.78 4.52 -11.76
CA GLU A 3 30.34 4.69 -10.43
C GLU A 3 30.17 3.37 -9.69
N ASN A 4 31.28 2.80 -9.22
CA ASN A 4 31.25 1.57 -8.43
C ASN A 4 30.69 1.90 -7.03
N ILE A 5 29.77 1.10 -6.55
CA ILE A 5 29.33 1.08 -5.16
C ILE A 5 30.51 0.62 -4.31
N GLU A 6 30.92 1.40 -3.31
CA GLU A 6 31.97 1.03 -2.37
C GLU A 6 31.39 0.44 -1.09
N PHE A 7 30.27 0.99 -0.62
CA PHE A 7 29.56 0.58 0.59
C PHE A 7 28.04 0.54 0.34
N ALA A 8 27.35 -0.31 1.09
CA ALA A 8 25.90 -0.28 1.12
C ALA A 8 25.40 1.01 1.75
N GLY A 9 24.43 1.66 1.10
CA GLY A 9 23.95 2.98 1.50
C GLY A 9 24.71 4.15 0.87
N ASP A 10 25.69 3.90 0.00
CA ASP A 10 26.29 4.94 -0.81
C ASP A 10 25.23 5.68 -1.62
N PHE A 11 25.27 6.99 -1.61
CA PHE A 11 24.33 7.82 -2.32
C PHE A 11 24.98 9.07 -2.91
N ARG A 12 24.32 9.59 -3.91
CA ARG A 12 24.69 10.88 -4.50
C ARG A 12 23.48 11.79 -4.51
N LEU A 13 23.54 12.82 -3.72
CA LEU A 13 22.59 13.91 -3.75
C LEU A 13 23.19 15.06 -4.56
N ALA A 14 22.59 15.37 -5.70
CA ALA A 14 23.10 16.37 -6.63
C ALA A 14 22.02 17.39 -6.99
N ASN A 15 22.50 18.59 -7.40
CA ASN A 15 21.65 19.63 -7.97
C ASN A 15 20.49 20.08 -7.08
N ILE A 16 20.69 20.16 -5.74
CA ILE A 16 19.67 20.72 -4.88
C ILE A 16 19.67 22.24 -5.07
N THR A 17 18.72 22.69 -5.90
CA THR A 17 18.62 24.10 -6.26
C THR A 17 17.22 24.59 -5.94
N ILE A 18 17.16 25.74 -5.23
CA ILE A 18 15.92 26.50 -5.07
C ILE A 18 15.92 27.64 -6.07
N ARG A 19 14.81 27.81 -6.77
CA ARG A 19 14.57 28.91 -7.70
C ARG A 19 13.38 29.72 -7.24
N ASN A 20 13.46 31.04 -7.40
CA ASN A 20 12.30 31.90 -7.19
C ASN A 20 11.22 31.66 -8.25
N HIS A 21 10.01 32.09 -7.96
CA HIS A 21 8.85 31.97 -8.84
C HIS A 21 9.09 32.54 -10.26
N GLU A 22 9.82 33.64 -10.37
CA GLU A 22 10.13 34.31 -11.64
C GLU A 22 11.25 33.63 -12.44
N HIS A 23 11.88 32.58 -11.91
CA HIS A 23 13.04 31.89 -12.50
C HIS A 23 14.28 32.79 -12.71
N THR A 24 14.33 33.96 -12.08
CA THR A 24 15.42 34.92 -12.22
C THR A 24 16.60 34.62 -11.30
N LEU A 25 16.32 34.00 -10.15
CA LEU A 25 17.32 33.64 -9.15
C LEU A 25 17.29 32.13 -8.89
N ALA A 26 18.47 31.52 -8.84
CA ALA A 26 18.66 30.12 -8.51
C ALA A 26 19.83 29.98 -7.54
N VAL A 27 19.66 29.27 -6.46
CA VAL A 27 20.69 29.06 -5.43
C VAL A 27 20.86 27.57 -5.18
N ASP A 28 22.09 27.09 -5.27
CA ASP A 28 22.46 25.75 -4.82
C ASP A 28 22.58 25.77 -3.28
N ILE A 29 21.70 24.99 -2.66
CA ILE A 29 21.59 24.89 -1.21
C ILE A 29 22.17 23.60 -0.63
N LYS A 30 22.81 22.75 -1.45
CA LYS A 30 23.33 21.45 -1.04
C LYS A 30 24.14 21.49 0.27
N ARG A 31 24.98 22.55 0.43
CA ARG A 31 25.86 22.70 1.61
C ARG A 31 25.14 23.16 2.88
N LEU A 32 23.89 23.65 2.74
CA LEU A 32 23.08 24.14 3.85
C LEU A 32 22.12 23.04 4.36
N VAL A 33 21.94 21.96 3.60
CA VAL A 33 21.01 20.87 3.94
C VAL A 33 21.58 20.00 5.03
N VAL A 34 20.85 19.88 6.13
CA VAL A 34 21.15 19.00 7.27
C VAL A 34 20.42 17.67 7.14
N GLU A 35 19.14 17.74 6.79
CA GLU A 35 18.32 16.55 6.58
C GLU A 35 17.35 16.80 5.41
N PHE A 36 17.19 15.81 4.57
CA PHE A 36 16.30 15.82 3.42
C PHE A 36 15.43 14.58 3.44
N ASN A 37 14.12 14.77 3.45
CA ASN A 37 13.16 13.68 3.44
C ASN A 37 12.24 13.77 2.24
N ILE A 38 11.96 12.62 1.60
CA ILE A 38 10.89 12.44 0.62
C ILE A 38 9.93 11.40 1.17
N TYR A 39 8.64 11.67 1.09
CA TYR A 39 7.59 10.78 1.56
C TYR A 39 6.76 10.29 0.38
N GLU A 40 6.77 8.98 0.17
CA GLU A 40 5.88 8.26 -0.73
C GLU A 40 4.84 7.51 0.09
N SER A 41 3.59 7.52 -0.34
CA SER A 41 2.55 6.76 0.34
C SER A 41 1.45 6.35 -0.65
N MET A 42 1.05 5.09 -0.58
CA MET A 42 -0.10 4.56 -1.34
C MET A 42 -1.42 5.26 -0.99
N PHE A 43 -1.48 5.86 0.20
CA PHE A 43 -2.67 6.54 0.74
C PHE A 43 -2.64 8.05 0.53
N ALA A 44 -1.56 8.59 -0.05
CA ALA A 44 -1.42 10.00 -0.38
C ALA A 44 -1.41 10.19 -1.90
N ASN A 45 -2.16 11.17 -2.38
CA ASN A 45 -2.31 11.40 -3.81
C ASN A 45 -1.12 12.14 -4.45
N ALA A 46 -0.18 12.64 -3.64
CA ALA A 46 0.94 13.43 -4.12
C ALA A 46 2.19 13.19 -3.29
N LEU A 47 3.37 13.31 -3.92
CA LEU A 47 4.64 13.30 -3.24
C LEU A 47 4.81 14.56 -2.40
N THR A 48 5.33 14.38 -1.19
CA THR A 48 5.68 15.46 -0.28
C THR A 48 7.07 15.24 0.29
N GLY A 49 7.63 16.27 0.89
CA GLY A 49 8.91 16.14 1.57
C GLY A 49 9.23 17.32 2.46
N THR A 50 10.31 17.16 3.20
CA THR A 50 10.83 18.19 4.11
C THR A 50 12.34 18.35 3.91
N LEU A 51 12.80 19.58 4.06
CA LEU A 51 14.20 19.96 3.92
C LEU A 51 14.59 20.82 5.12
N VAL A 52 15.43 20.28 5.99
CA VAL A 52 15.98 21.00 7.13
C VAL A 52 17.26 21.71 6.67
N ILE A 53 17.30 23.01 6.83
CA ILE A 53 18.39 23.89 6.39
C ILE A 53 19.05 24.53 7.61
N ALA A 54 20.38 24.50 7.66
CA ALA A 54 21.20 25.33 8.56
C ALA A 54 21.80 26.47 7.73
N ASP A 55 21.21 27.64 7.83
CA ASP A 55 21.53 28.81 7.03
C ASP A 55 22.49 29.76 7.77
N ALA A 56 23.75 29.76 7.35
CA ALA A 56 24.76 30.72 7.75
C ALA A 56 24.97 31.85 6.72
N THR A 57 24.19 31.84 5.62
CA THR A 57 24.39 32.72 4.46
C THR A 57 23.32 33.78 4.28
N ASN A 58 22.33 33.79 5.15
CA ASN A 58 21.10 34.60 5.03
C ASN A 58 20.40 34.34 3.68
N LEU A 59 20.11 33.06 3.40
CA LEU A 59 19.43 32.63 2.19
C LEU A 59 18.08 33.31 2.03
N ILE A 60 17.30 33.39 3.11
CA ILE A 60 15.96 34.03 3.11
C ILE A 60 16.04 35.50 2.74
N GLY A 61 17.11 36.21 3.13
CA GLY A 61 17.33 37.62 2.74
C GLY A 61 17.76 37.79 1.29
N LYS A 62 18.49 36.84 0.74
CA LYS A 62 18.98 36.87 -0.64
C LYS A 62 17.99 36.33 -1.65
N LEU A 63 17.29 35.27 -1.29
CA LEU A 63 16.18 34.67 -2.02
C LEU A 63 14.98 34.76 -1.11
N PRO A 64 14.08 35.73 -1.27
CA PRO A 64 12.91 35.87 -0.40
C PRO A 64 12.02 34.64 -0.57
N ILE A 65 12.14 33.71 0.38
CA ILE A 65 11.35 32.47 0.40
C ILE A 65 9.93 32.83 0.85
N GLN A 66 8.98 32.68 -0.06
CA GLN A 66 7.58 33.05 0.14
C GLN A 66 6.64 31.86 0.14
N GLY A 67 7.16 30.63 -0.14
CA GLY A 67 6.34 29.42 -0.31
C GLY A 67 5.81 29.25 -1.73
N THR A 68 6.55 29.73 -2.72
CA THR A 68 6.23 29.60 -4.15
C THR A 68 7.44 29.15 -4.97
N GLU A 69 8.52 28.83 -4.31
CA GLU A 69 9.80 28.49 -4.92
C GLU A 69 9.76 27.10 -5.52
N ILE A 70 10.58 26.91 -6.54
CA ILE A 70 10.76 25.61 -7.22
C ILE A 70 12.04 24.97 -6.70
N LEU A 71 11.89 23.76 -6.21
CA LEU A 71 12.99 22.92 -5.73
C LEU A 71 13.29 21.82 -6.76
N THR A 72 14.54 21.74 -7.18
CA THR A 72 15.03 20.68 -8.05
C THR A 72 16.16 19.91 -7.38
N PHE A 73 16.20 18.59 -7.57
CA PHE A 73 17.24 17.73 -7.01
C PHE A 73 17.35 16.41 -7.77
N LYS A 74 18.47 15.72 -7.55
CA LYS A 74 18.69 14.32 -7.97
C LYS A 74 19.25 13.53 -6.80
N LEU A 75 18.62 12.40 -6.48
CA LEU A 75 19.08 11.45 -5.47
C LEU A 75 19.27 10.09 -6.12
N ASN A 76 20.49 9.59 -6.15
CA ASN A 76 20.82 8.31 -6.77
C ASN A 76 21.56 7.41 -5.80
N THR A 77 21.20 6.13 -5.79
CA THR A 77 22.08 5.04 -5.36
C THR A 77 22.97 4.67 -6.56
N PRO A 78 24.30 4.61 -6.43
CA PRO A 78 25.18 4.27 -7.54
C PRO A 78 24.77 2.97 -8.22
N GLY A 79 24.78 2.96 -9.55
CA GLY A 79 24.40 1.78 -10.35
C GLY A 79 22.90 1.47 -10.46
N SER A 80 22.05 2.28 -9.85
CA SER A 80 20.60 2.08 -9.85
C SER A 80 19.84 3.30 -10.37
N PRO A 81 18.60 3.14 -10.87
CA PRO A 81 17.74 4.27 -11.19
C PRO A 81 17.50 5.14 -9.97
N GLY A 82 17.73 6.44 -10.11
CA GLY A 82 17.56 7.40 -9.02
C GLY A 82 16.20 8.09 -9.03
N ILE A 83 16.02 8.94 -8.04
CA ILE A 83 14.93 9.93 -7.96
C ILE A 83 15.43 11.20 -8.65
N ASP A 84 14.82 11.54 -9.78
CA ASP A 84 15.16 12.71 -10.58
C ASP A 84 14.00 13.71 -10.62
N CYS A 85 14.11 14.78 -9.83
CA CYS A 85 13.18 15.89 -9.78
C CYS A 85 13.79 17.15 -10.42
N SER A 86 14.68 17.02 -11.41
CA SER A 86 15.34 18.15 -12.05
C SER A 86 14.62 18.67 -13.30
N THR A 87 13.71 17.90 -13.89
CA THR A 87 12.93 18.35 -15.05
C THR A 87 11.75 19.22 -14.61
N PRO A 88 11.29 20.15 -15.46
CA PRO A 88 10.17 21.04 -15.11
C PRO A 88 8.90 20.31 -14.66
N GLU A 89 8.63 19.15 -15.25
CA GLU A 89 7.43 18.34 -14.96
C GLU A 89 7.52 17.67 -13.58
N LYS A 90 8.74 17.30 -13.15
CA LYS A 90 9.01 16.59 -11.89
C LYS A 90 9.53 17.50 -10.78
N ALA A 91 9.78 18.77 -11.07
CA ALA A 91 10.22 19.73 -10.06
C ALA A 91 9.20 19.83 -8.93
N MET A 92 9.72 19.94 -7.71
CA MET A 92 8.90 20.08 -6.52
C MET A 92 8.69 21.56 -6.20
N HIS A 93 7.66 21.86 -5.45
CA HIS A 93 7.32 23.23 -5.05
C HIS A 93 7.36 23.38 -3.54
N VAL A 94 8.08 24.38 -3.06
CA VAL A 94 8.03 24.75 -1.64
C VAL A 94 6.69 25.43 -1.38
N TYR A 95 6.04 25.05 -0.28
CA TYR A 95 4.72 25.60 0.08
C TYR A 95 4.65 26.13 1.51
N ALA A 96 5.63 25.79 2.36
CA ALA A 96 5.66 26.29 3.72
C ALA A 96 7.10 26.32 4.27
N LEU A 97 7.33 27.26 5.18
CA LEU A 97 8.53 27.37 6.00
C LEU A 97 8.10 27.32 7.47
N THR A 98 8.69 26.42 8.24
CA THR A 98 8.38 26.21 9.65
C THR A 98 9.65 26.12 10.51
N ASP A 99 9.45 26.09 11.81
CA ASP A 99 10.49 25.81 12.81
C ASP A 99 11.72 26.73 12.71
N LYS A 100 11.52 27.99 12.28
CA LYS A 100 12.61 28.95 12.17
C LYS A 100 13.10 29.33 13.56
N GLN A 101 14.37 29.03 13.83
CA GLN A 101 15.04 29.36 15.09
C GLN A 101 16.51 29.69 14.86
N GLN A 102 17.07 30.52 15.71
CA GLN A 102 18.49 30.79 15.74
C GLN A 102 19.18 29.70 16.58
N SER A 103 20.11 28.97 15.98
CA SER A 103 20.88 27.90 16.64
C SER A 103 22.16 28.38 17.29
N SER A 104 22.83 29.36 16.69
CA SER A 104 24.06 30.00 17.19
C SER A 104 24.19 31.36 16.56
N ASP A 105 25.19 32.12 16.99
CA ASP A 105 25.49 33.41 16.36
C ASP A 105 25.76 33.26 14.86
N GLY A 106 24.83 33.83 14.06
CA GLY A 106 24.92 33.83 12.61
C GLY A 106 24.42 32.57 11.90
N VAL A 107 23.81 31.62 12.61
CA VAL A 107 23.20 30.40 12.00
C VAL A 107 21.73 30.28 12.37
N GLU A 108 20.87 30.28 11.38
CA GLU A 108 19.43 29.98 11.52
C GLU A 108 19.13 28.56 11.02
N ILE A 109 18.25 27.84 11.75
CA ILE A 109 17.72 26.54 11.32
C ILE A 109 16.24 26.72 11.02
N TYR A 110 15.80 26.17 9.90
CA TYR A 110 14.39 26.14 9.52
C TYR A 110 14.09 24.95 8.61
N THR A 111 12.80 24.60 8.54
CA THR A 111 12.31 23.49 7.73
C THR A 111 11.49 24.04 6.56
N LEU A 112 11.85 23.65 5.35
CA LEU A 112 11.05 23.87 4.15
C LEU A 112 10.21 22.65 3.86
N HIS A 113 8.91 22.83 3.66
CA HIS A 113 8.01 21.80 3.19
C HIS A 113 7.79 21.96 1.69
N PHE A 114 7.90 20.86 0.98
CA PHE A 114 7.69 20.84 -0.47
C PHE A 114 6.76 19.70 -0.89
N ALA A 115 6.12 19.88 -2.02
CA ALA A 115 5.22 18.90 -2.62
C ALA A 115 5.31 18.96 -4.14
N SER A 116 4.72 17.97 -4.80
CA SER A 116 4.58 17.98 -6.25
C SER A 116 3.69 19.14 -6.73
N ARG A 117 3.88 19.58 -7.98
CA ARG A 117 3.09 20.65 -8.59
C ARG A 117 1.58 20.37 -8.53
N GLU A 118 1.20 19.13 -8.74
CA GLU A 118 -0.18 18.67 -8.77
C GLU A 118 -0.88 18.84 -7.41
N PHE A 119 -0.13 18.73 -6.30
CA PHE A 119 -0.66 19.02 -4.96
C PHE A 119 -1.16 20.46 -4.85
N LEU A 120 -0.37 21.42 -5.32
CA LEU A 120 -0.76 22.84 -5.30
C LEU A 120 -1.88 23.15 -6.27
N ARG A 121 -1.88 22.54 -7.46
CA ARG A 121 -2.98 22.71 -8.41
C ARG A 121 -4.28 22.14 -7.88
N ASN A 122 -4.23 21.00 -7.22
CA ASN A 122 -5.39 20.40 -6.58
C ASN A 122 -6.12 21.37 -5.63
N ILE A 123 -5.36 22.15 -4.85
CA ILE A 123 -5.96 23.10 -3.89
C ILE A 123 -6.62 24.29 -4.63
N ARG A 124 -6.12 24.64 -5.82
CA ARG A 124 -6.54 25.83 -6.57
C ARG A 124 -7.70 25.59 -7.54
N THR A 125 -7.95 24.32 -7.89
CA THR A 125 -8.92 23.97 -8.95
C THR A 125 -10.05 23.10 -8.40
N ARG A 126 -11.17 23.09 -9.10
CA ARG A 126 -12.32 22.26 -8.77
C ARG A 126 -12.93 21.64 -10.02
N VAL A 127 -13.32 20.37 -9.91
CA VAL A 127 -14.01 19.61 -10.93
C VAL A 127 -15.51 19.70 -10.68
N SER A 128 -16.26 20.20 -11.66
CA SER A 128 -17.72 20.24 -11.63
C SER A 128 -18.24 19.85 -13.01
N GLN A 129 -18.27 18.55 -13.27
CA GLN A 129 -18.56 18.02 -14.60
C GLN A 129 -19.22 16.64 -14.51
N ALA A 130 -20.04 16.31 -15.51
CA ALA A 130 -20.54 14.97 -15.72
C ALA A 130 -19.56 14.17 -16.60
N TYR A 131 -19.27 12.96 -16.17
CA TYR A 131 -18.45 12.00 -16.91
C TYR A 131 -19.27 10.77 -17.28
N SER A 132 -18.93 10.15 -18.42
CA SER A 132 -19.55 8.91 -18.88
C SER A 132 -18.48 8.04 -19.55
N GLY A 133 -18.43 6.76 -19.20
CA GLY A 133 -17.48 5.79 -19.74
C GLY A 133 -16.75 5.03 -18.65
N ARG A 134 -15.56 4.55 -18.98
CA ARG A 134 -14.72 3.81 -18.02
C ARG A 134 -14.06 4.76 -17.02
N ILE A 135 -13.92 4.30 -15.79
CA ILE A 135 -13.38 5.12 -14.69
C ILE A 135 -11.91 5.47 -14.90
N ASP A 136 -11.11 4.56 -15.46
CA ASP A 136 -9.71 4.83 -15.80
C ASP A 136 -9.55 6.00 -16.77
N GLN A 137 -10.48 6.14 -17.74
CA GLN A 137 -10.49 7.24 -18.68
C GLN A 137 -10.90 8.57 -18.00
N MET A 138 -11.86 8.52 -17.09
CA MET A 138 -12.27 9.69 -16.29
C MET A 138 -11.11 10.21 -15.44
N VAL A 139 -10.38 9.30 -14.76
CA VAL A 139 -9.20 9.66 -13.98
C VAL A 139 -8.12 10.28 -14.85
N SER A 140 -7.84 9.67 -16.02
CA SER A 140 -6.86 10.20 -16.97
C SER A 140 -7.24 11.58 -17.47
N SER A 141 -8.54 11.82 -17.76
CA SER A 141 -9.05 13.13 -18.17
C SER A 141 -8.82 14.19 -17.08
N ILE A 142 -9.16 13.89 -15.81
CA ILE A 142 -8.94 14.83 -14.69
C ILE A 142 -7.46 15.14 -14.49
N MET A 143 -6.58 14.16 -14.70
CA MET A 143 -5.15 14.33 -14.55
C MET A 143 -4.53 15.22 -15.64
N GLN A 144 -4.96 15.08 -16.87
CA GLN A 144 -4.34 15.72 -18.04
C GLN A 144 -5.00 17.04 -18.44
N ASP A 145 -6.23 17.32 -18.00
CA ASP A 145 -6.96 18.55 -18.36
C ASP A 145 -6.26 19.78 -17.80
N GLU A 146 -6.04 20.77 -18.69
CA GLU A 146 -5.42 22.08 -18.37
C GLU A 146 -6.17 22.85 -17.27
N ASN A 147 -7.48 22.68 -17.19
CA ASN A 147 -8.32 23.35 -16.20
C ASN A 147 -8.21 22.71 -14.81
N TYR A 148 -7.70 21.47 -14.72
CA TYR A 148 -7.61 20.73 -13.48
C TYR A 148 -6.15 20.52 -13.04
N LEU A 149 -5.63 19.30 -13.09
CA LEU A 149 -4.27 19.02 -12.61
C LEU A 149 -3.19 19.34 -13.65
N ASP A 150 -3.51 19.25 -14.95
CA ASP A 150 -2.55 19.50 -16.04
C ASP A 150 -1.22 18.80 -15.81
N SER A 151 -1.30 17.53 -15.39
CA SER A 151 -0.09 16.75 -15.12
C SER A 151 0.52 16.25 -16.41
N ARG A 152 1.83 16.48 -16.55
CA ARG A 152 2.66 15.96 -17.64
C ARG A 152 3.54 14.79 -17.23
N LYS A 153 3.39 14.34 -15.98
CA LYS A 153 4.07 13.14 -15.50
C LYS A 153 3.47 11.90 -16.12
N GLU A 154 4.26 10.84 -16.15
CA GLU A 154 3.77 9.53 -16.56
C GLU A 154 2.60 9.10 -15.66
N LEU A 155 1.51 8.63 -16.25
CA LEU A 155 0.35 8.11 -15.56
C LEU A 155 0.16 6.63 -15.92
N LYS A 156 0.45 5.75 -14.97
CA LYS A 156 0.28 4.30 -15.11
C LYS A 156 -1.08 3.89 -14.59
N VAL A 157 -1.99 3.64 -15.53
CA VAL A 157 -3.39 3.32 -15.24
C VAL A 157 -3.67 1.86 -15.52
N GLN A 158 -4.26 1.17 -14.55
CA GLN A 158 -4.90 -0.12 -14.78
C GLN A 158 -6.29 0.10 -15.35
N GLU A 159 -6.58 -0.53 -16.47
CA GLU A 159 -7.89 -0.45 -17.09
C GLU A 159 -9.00 -0.94 -16.17
N THR A 160 -10.15 -0.22 -16.19
CA THR A 160 -11.33 -0.59 -15.46
C THR A 160 -12.33 -1.31 -16.36
N SER A 161 -12.99 -2.34 -15.84
CA SER A 161 -13.98 -3.13 -16.58
C SER A 161 -15.37 -2.50 -16.58
N ASN A 162 -15.69 -1.73 -15.55
CA ASN A 162 -16.99 -1.10 -15.42
C ASN A 162 -17.05 0.26 -16.12
N GLN A 163 -18.24 0.54 -16.69
CA GLN A 163 -18.60 1.85 -17.22
C GLN A 163 -19.57 2.51 -16.25
N ASP A 164 -19.44 3.81 -16.10
CA ASP A 164 -20.28 4.57 -15.18
C ASP A 164 -20.68 5.93 -15.80
N LYS A 165 -21.77 6.49 -15.28
CA LYS A 165 -22.15 7.88 -15.51
C LYS A 165 -22.23 8.59 -14.18
N ILE A 166 -21.33 9.51 -13.97
CA ILE A 166 -21.17 10.18 -12.69
C ILE A 166 -21.07 11.68 -12.84
N VAL A 167 -21.72 12.41 -11.97
CA VAL A 167 -21.57 13.86 -11.85
C VAL A 167 -20.66 14.13 -10.65
N ILE A 168 -19.55 14.82 -10.92
CA ILE A 168 -18.64 15.25 -9.87
C ILE A 168 -19.12 16.61 -9.35
N PRO A 169 -19.51 16.70 -8.04
CA PRO A 169 -20.16 17.89 -7.51
C PRO A 169 -19.15 18.89 -6.96
N ASN A 170 -18.50 19.67 -7.80
CA ASN A 170 -17.60 20.76 -7.39
C ASN A 170 -16.55 20.38 -6.34
N MET A 171 -15.85 19.26 -6.58
CA MET A 171 -14.80 18.71 -5.71
C MET A 171 -13.40 19.14 -6.16
N HIS A 172 -12.41 19.09 -5.26
CA HIS A 172 -11.03 19.15 -5.68
C HIS A 172 -10.65 17.91 -6.51
N PRO A 173 -9.74 18.03 -7.50
CA PRO A 173 -9.40 16.93 -8.40
C PRO A 173 -9.03 15.62 -7.69
N PHE A 174 -8.18 15.65 -6.65
CA PHE A 174 -7.84 14.44 -5.90
C PHE A 174 -9.03 13.84 -5.16
N GLN A 175 -9.93 14.68 -4.63
CA GLN A 175 -11.17 14.19 -4.02
C GLN A 175 -12.08 13.52 -5.06
N ALA A 176 -12.17 14.10 -6.27
CA ALA A 176 -12.91 13.51 -7.38
C ALA A 176 -12.31 12.15 -7.78
N ILE A 177 -10.99 12.06 -7.93
CA ILE A 177 -10.30 10.79 -8.23
C ILE A 177 -10.53 9.77 -7.11
N ASN A 178 -10.45 10.16 -5.84
CA ASN A 178 -10.72 9.27 -4.71
C ASN A 178 -12.18 8.79 -4.66
N MET A 179 -13.13 9.61 -5.13
CA MET A 179 -14.52 9.18 -5.31
C MET A 179 -14.65 8.14 -6.44
N LEU A 180 -13.99 8.37 -7.58
CA LEU A 180 -13.95 7.43 -8.70
C LEU A 180 -13.23 6.13 -8.33
N GLN A 181 -12.16 6.20 -7.57
CA GLN A 181 -11.37 5.06 -7.07
C GLN A 181 -12.26 4.04 -6.32
N LYS A 182 -13.20 4.50 -5.51
CA LYS A 182 -14.11 3.65 -4.75
C LYS A 182 -15.10 2.88 -5.65
N ARG A 183 -15.28 3.31 -6.87
CA ARG A 183 -16.22 2.71 -7.84
C ARG A 183 -15.50 1.88 -8.90
N ALA A 184 -14.18 1.97 -8.97
CA ALA A 184 -13.37 1.30 -9.97
C ALA A 184 -13.33 -0.22 -9.73
N LEU A 185 -13.57 -0.98 -10.80
CA LEU A 185 -13.46 -2.43 -10.86
C LEU A 185 -12.59 -2.82 -12.04
N SER A 186 -11.83 -3.90 -11.89
CA SER A 186 -11.18 -4.55 -13.03
C SER A 186 -11.31 -6.06 -12.94
N THR A 187 -10.87 -6.75 -13.97
CA THR A 187 -10.84 -8.21 -14.00
C THR A 187 -9.42 -8.65 -14.31
N ILE A 188 -8.84 -9.47 -13.43
CA ILE A 188 -7.57 -10.15 -13.63
C ILE A 188 -7.84 -11.63 -13.41
N ASP A 189 -7.46 -12.47 -14.36
CA ASP A 189 -7.61 -13.93 -14.27
C ASP A 189 -9.03 -14.38 -13.85
N ASN A 190 -10.05 -13.78 -14.47
CA ASN A 190 -11.48 -14.00 -14.17
C ASN A 190 -11.93 -13.62 -12.76
N THR A 191 -11.09 -12.95 -11.97
CA THR A 191 -11.48 -12.40 -10.67
C THR A 191 -11.82 -10.93 -10.78
N THR A 192 -12.87 -10.48 -10.09
CA THR A 192 -13.21 -9.07 -10.00
C THR A 192 -12.34 -8.40 -8.95
N ASN A 193 -11.49 -7.48 -9.37
CA ASN A 193 -10.60 -6.74 -8.50
C ASN A 193 -11.24 -5.43 -8.06
N VAL A 194 -11.09 -5.15 -6.80
CA VAL A 194 -11.52 -3.93 -6.12
C VAL A 194 -10.33 -3.24 -5.45
N GLY A 195 -10.57 -2.23 -4.62
CA GLY A 195 -9.50 -1.63 -3.81
C GLY A 195 -8.45 -0.91 -4.67
N TYR A 196 -8.91 -0.06 -5.58
CA TYR A 196 -8.01 0.80 -6.34
C TYR A 196 -7.35 1.82 -5.44
N HIS A 197 -6.11 2.16 -5.76
CA HIS A 197 -5.32 3.21 -5.12
C HIS A 197 -4.82 4.19 -6.17
N PHE A 198 -4.85 5.48 -5.81
CA PHE A 198 -4.29 6.56 -6.62
C PHE A 198 -3.20 7.25 -5.82
N TYR A 199 -1.97 7.17 -6.29
CA TYR A 199 -0.80 7.69 -5.58
C TYR A 199 0.30 8.12 -6.55
N GLU A 200 1.22 8.91 -6.06
CA GLU A 200 2.39 9.40 -6.80
C GLU A 200 3.66 8.75 -6.26
N THR A 201 4.53 8.35 -7.20
CA THR A 201 5.92 7.95 -6.95
C THR A 201 6.87 8.90 -7.69
N PRO A 202 8.18 8.90 -7.43
CA PRO A 202 9.13 9.71 -8.20
C PRO A 202 9.13 9.44 -9.71
N ARG A 203 8.57 8.30 -10.13
CA ARG A 203 8.46 7.92 -11.54
C ARG A 203 7.19 8.39 -12.22
N GLY A 204 6.15 8.71 -11.44
CA GLY A 204 4.88 9.21 -11.95
C GLY A 204 3.69 8.82 -11.09
N PHE A 205 2.50 8.98 -11.64
CA PHE A 205 1.26 8.63 -10.97
C PHE A 205 0.83 7.20 -11.29
N HIS A 206 0.17 6.57 -10.32
CA HIS A 206 -0.36 5.23 -10.43
C HIS A 206 -1.84 5.22 -10.08
N PHE A 207 -2.65 4.53 -10.89
CA PHE A 207 -4.04 4.23 -10.60
C PHE A 207 -4.25 2.73 -10.83
N ARG A 208 -4.24 1.94 -9.77
CA ARG A 208 -4.32 0.48 -9.86
C ARG A 208 -4.87 -0.16 -8.59
N SER A 209 -5.41 -1.38 -8.74
CA SER A 209 -5.95 -2.16 -7.63
C SER A 209 -4.84 -2.81 -6.79
N TRP A 210 -5.14 -3.12 -5.53
CA TRP A 210 -4.28 -3.91 -4.65
C TRP A 210 -3.89 -5.24 -5.30
N GLU A 211 -4.87 -5.94 -5.87
CA GLU A 211 -4.66 -7.23 -6.51
C GLU A 211 -3.69 -7.16 -7.69
N SER A 212 -3.69 -6.06 -8.46
CA SER A 212 -2.73 -5.86 -9.55
C SER A 212 -1.29 -5.62 -9.07
N MET A 213 -1.11 -5.30 -7.78
CA MET A 213 0.20 -5.24 -7.16
C MET A 213 0.67 -6.62 -6.68
N CYS A 214 -0.26 -7.52 -6.37
CA CYS A 214 0.03 -8.89 -5.97
C CYS A 214 0.42 -9.77 -7.17
N VAL A 215 -0.32 -9.63 -8.28
CA VAL A 215 -0.17 -10.49 -9.48
C VAL A 215 -0.03 -9.66 -10.75
N ASP A 216 0.47 -10.27 -11.81
CA ASP A 216 0.50 -9.69 -13.15
C ASP A 216 -0.86 -9.86 -13.87
N ALA A 217 -0.93 -9.45 -15.14
CA ALA A 217 -2.15 -9.56 -15.94
C ALA A 217 -2.61 -11.00 -16.19
N ASN A 218 -1.74 -11.99 -16.02
CA ASN A 218 -2.02 -13.42 -16.22
C ASN A 218 -2.31 -14.14 -14.89
N GLY A 219 -2.39 -13.41 -13.77
CA GLY A 219 -2.58 -14.01 -12.45
C GLY A 219 -1.31 -14.60 -11.83
N ALA A 220 -0.14 -14.46 -12.48
CA ALA A 220 1.12 -14.92 -11.91
C ALA A 220 1.62 -13.93 -10.83
N PRO A 221 2.20 -14.44 -9.72
CA PRO A 221 2.72 -13.58 -8.67
C PRO A 221 3.74 -12.58 -9.20
N ARG A 222 3.63 -11.30 -8.81
CA ARG A 222 4.58 -10.25 -9.21
C ARG A 222 6.01 -10.63 -8.81
N GLU A 223 6.97 -10.21 -9.63
CA GLU A 223 8.40 -10.38 -9.34
C GLU A 223 8.79 -9.65 -8.05
N ILE A 224 9.64 -10.31 -7.25
CA ILE A 224 10.20 -9.73 -6.03
C ILE A 224 11.30 -8.75 -6.42
N LYS A 225 11.11 -7.48 -6.09
CA LYS A 225 12.06 -6.40 -6.41
C LYS A 225 13.34 -6.54 -5.62
N GLN A 226 13.23 -6.88 -4.34
CA GLN A 226 14.35 -7.04 -3.42
C GLN A 226 13.97 -8.01 -2.29
N SER A 227 14.98 -8.76 -1.80
CA SER A 227 14.83 -9.60 -0.62
C SER A 227 15.56 -8.96 0.55
N PHE A 228 14.93 -8.95 1.71
CA PHE A 228 15.45 -8.41 2.95
C PHE A 228 15.50 -9.48 4.02
N GLU A 229 16.55 -9.46 4.84
CA GLU A 229 16.74 -10.38 5.94
C GLU A 229 17.16 -9.62 7.20
N TYR A 230 16.46 -9.87 8.30
CA TYR A 230 16.89 -9.36 9.59
C TYR A 230 17.99 -10.24 10.14
N MET A 231 19.19 -9.71 10.23
CA MET A 231 20.36 -10.41 10.71
C MET A 231 20.65 -10.03 12.15
N LYS A 232 20.74 -11.04 13.02
CA LYS A 232 21.29 -10.83 14.36
C LYS A 232 22.76 -10.48 14.24
N ALA A 233 23.20 -9.47 15.01
CA ALA A 233 24.55 -8.90 15.00
C ALA A 233 25.71 -9.89 15.28
N ASN A 234 25.49 -11.18 15.38
CA ASN A 234 26.45 -12.23 15.76
C ASN A 234 26.87 -13.15 14.60
N ILE A 235 26.75 -12.71 13.35
CA ILE A 235 27.41 -13.42 12.25
C ILE A 235 28.86 -12.95 12.25
N THR A 236 29.66 -13.60 13.11
CA THR A 236 31.12 -13.53 13.05
C THR A 236 31.57 -14.00 11.68
N ASP A 237 32.56 -13.28 11.14
CA ASP A 237 33.29 -13.54 9.91
C ASP A 237 33.34 -15.03 9.52
N ASN A 238 32.40 -15.49 8.73
CA ASN A 238 32.54 -16.75 8.02
C ASN A 238 33.10 -16.45 6.64
N ASP A 239 34.12 -17.16 6.25
CA ASP A 239 34.90 -17.05 5.02
C ASP A 239 34.06 -16.99 3.70
N ALA A 240 32.77 -17.29 3.77
CA ALA A 240 31.84 -17.19 2.65
C ALA A 240 31.56 -15.75 2.18
N TYR A 241 31.87 -14.74 2.97
CA TYR A 241 31.67 -13.31 2.65
C TYR A 241 32.97 -12.58 2.30
N SER A 242 34.05 -13.29 2.04
CA SER A 242 35.39 -12.73 1.80
C SER A 242 35.50 -11.88 0.52
N GLU A 243 34.55 -11.99 -0.42
CA GLU A 243 34.54 -11.13 -1.59
C GLU A 243 33.74 -9.85 -1.33
N LYS A 244 34.39 -8.69 -1.50
CA LYS A 244 33.84 -7.34 -1.31
C LYS A 244 32.45 -7.16 -1.98
N LYS A 245 32.23 -7.77 -3.15
CA LYS A 245 30.97 -7.71 -3.87
C LYS A 245 29.83 -8.44 -3.16
N ASN A 246 30.10 -9.61 -2.60
CA ASN A 246 29.11 -10.40 -1.85
C ASN A 246 28.73 -9.68 -0.55
N LYS A 247 29.69 -9.05 0.13
CA LYS A 247 29.43 -8.24 1.32
C LYS A 247 28.49 -7.07 1.03
N ILE A 248 28.73 -6.31 -0.03
CA ILE A 248 27.87 -5.17 -0.41
C ILE A 248 26.44 -5.62 -0.71
N THR A 249 26.27 -6.71 -1.48
CA THR A 249 24.95 -7.24 -1.79
C THR A 249 24.22 -7.68 -0.53
N HIS A 250 24.93 -8.32 0.38
CA HIS A 250 24.40 -8.78 1.66
C HIS A 250 23.99 -7.59 2.56
N ASP A 251 24.83 -6.56 2.63
CA ASP A 251 24.54 -5.35 3.41
C ASP A 251 23.32 -4.59 2.88
N TYR A 252 23.07 -4.61 1.55
CA TYR A 252 21.85 -4.05 0.96
C TYR A 252 20.59 -4.90 1.24
N GLN A 253 20.75 -6.18 1.56
CA GLN A 253 19.65 -7.06 1.98
C GLN A 253 19.39 -6.98 3.49
N GLY A 254 20.33 -6.41 4.24
CA GLY A 254 20.25 -6.29 5.69
C GLY A 254 19.18 -5.27 6.13
N VAL A 255 18.38 -5.68 7.11
CA VAL A 255 17.45 -4.80 7.83
C VAL A 255 18.12 -4.34 9.11
N GLU A 256 18.22 -3.02 9.32
CA GLU A 256 18.84 -2.45 10.52
C GLU A 256 17.92 -2.55 11.74
N ASP A 257 16.65 -2.23 11.53
CA ASP A 257 15.62 -2.31 12.56
C ASP A 257 14.28 -2.68 11.93
N TYR A 258 13.43 -3.37 12.68
CA TYR A 258 12.08 -3.68 12.25
C TYR A 258 11.08 -3.68 13.41
N ARG A 259 9.86 -3.36 13.09
CA ARG A 259 8.75 -3.32 14.04
C ARG A 259 7.45 -3.73 13.36
N PHE A 260 6.71 -4.65 13.95
CA PHE A 260 5.33 -4.89 13.53
C PHE A 260 4.43 -3.84 14.16
N ILE A 261 3.78 -3.04 13.32
CA ILE A 261 2.81 -2.01 13.76
C ILE A 261 1.49 -2.68 14.12
N SER A 262 1.05 -3.59 13.28
CA SER A 262 -0.13 -4.42 13.49
C SER A 262 0.11 -5.83 12.97
N THR A 263 -0.71 -6.76 13.43
CA THR A 263 -0.68 -8.13 12.96
C THR A 263 -2.11 -8.62 12.73
N SER A 264 -2.26 -9.56 11.81
CA SER A 264 -3.53 -10.25 11.58
C SER A 264 -4.07 -11.01 12.80
N HIS A 265 -3.28 -11.06 13.89
CA HIS A 265 -3.68 -11.68 15.16
C HIS A 265 -4.57 -10.79 16.04
N ASP A 266 -4.71 -9.50 15.72
CA ASP A 266 -5.74 -8.68 16.36
C ASP A 266 -7.13 -9.02 15.78
N VAL A 267 -7.60 -10.20 16.17
CA VAL A 267 -8.85 -10.75 15.68
C VAL A 267 -10.05 -9.90 16.10
N ALA A 268 -10.01 -9.34 17.29
CA ALA A 268 -11.12 -8.55 17.82
C ALA A 268 -11.35 -7.27 17.01
N SER A 269 -10.30 -6.48 16.80
CA SER A 269 -10.38 -5.26 16.00
C SER A 269 -10.72 -5.55 14.54
N ASN A 270 -10.10 -6.58 13.95
CA ASN A 270 -10.36 -6.96 12.57
C ASN A 270 -11.80 -7.49 12.37
N GLN A 271 -12.35 -8.23 13.33
CA GLN A 271 -13.73 -8.69 13.28
C GLN A 271 -14.70 -7.52 13.40
N ALA A 272 -14.49 -6.60 14.34
CA ALA A 272 -15.31 -5.41 14.51
C ALA A 272 -15.26 -4.47 13.28
N ALA A 273 -14.13 -4.44 12.58
CA ALA A 273 -13.96 -3.70 11.33
C ALA A 273 -14.64 -4.37 10.13
N GLY A 274 -15.04 -5.64 10.23
CA GLY A 274 -15.68 -6.40 9.14
C GLY A 274 -14.69 -7.05 8.17
N THR A 275 -13.43 -7.24 8.60
CA THR A 275 -12.38 -7.84 7.77
C THR A 275 -12.70 -9.30 7.40
N TYR A 276 -13.21 -10.07 8.36
CA TYR A 276 -13.46 -11.50 8.19
C TYR A 276 -14.90 -11.84 7.81
N ALA A 277 -15.86 -11.02 8.25
CA ALA A 277 -17.25 -11.16 7.89
C ALA A 277 -17.97 -9.81 7.95
N SER A 278 -18.87 -9.56 7.03
CA SER A 278 -19.70 -8.35 7.01
C SER A 278 -21.01 -8.59 6.28
N ARG A 279 -22.01 -7.76 6.57
CA ARG A 279 -23.28 -7.70 5.87
C ARG A 279 -23.48 -6.34 5.25
N VAL A 280 -23.82 -6.33 3.97
CA VAL A 280 -24.25 -5.12 3.28
C VAL A 280 -25.73 -5.22 2.96
N ILE A 281 -26.48 -4.23 3.41
CA ILE A 281 -27.91 -4.06 3.09
C ILE A 281 -28.00 -2.95 2.05
N SER A 282 -28.28 -3.32 0.81
CA SER A 282 -28.53 -2.38 -0.27
C SER A 282 -30.01 -2.03 -0.31
N HIS A 283 -30.34 -0.77 -0.09
CA HIS A 283 -31.73 -0.29 -0.08
C HIS A 283 -31.97 0.64 -1.27
N ASN A 284 -32.88 0.24 -2.15
CA ASN A 284 -33.34 1.08 -3.24
C ASN A 284 -34.47 1.98 -2.76
N LEU A 285 -34.21 3.28 -2.70
CA LEU A 285 -35.15 4.26 -2.18
C LEU A 285 -36.36 4.49 -3.10
N TYR A 286 -36.25 4.13 -4.39
CA TYR A 286 -37.33 4.34 -5.36
C TYR A 286 -38.40 3.26 -5.32
N ASP A 287 -38.00 2.00 -5.44
CA ASP A 287 -38.93 0.86 -5.43
C ASP A 287 -39.13 0.27 -4.02
N LYS A 288 -38.44 0.81 -3.02
CA LYS A 288 -38.45 0.39 -1.60
C LYS A 288 -38.04 -1.07 -1.40
N SER A 289 -37.31 -1.65 -2.37
CA SER A 289 -36.70 -2.97 -2.23
C SER A 289 -35.42 -2.91 -1.43
N TYR A 290 -35.05 -4.01 -0.78
CA TYR A 290 -33.74 -4.14 -0.18
C TYR A 290 -33.15 -5.53 -0.46
N THR A 291 -31.82 -5.58 -0.52
CA THR A 291 -31.06 -6.81 -0.73
C THR A 291 -30.05 -6.94 0.39
N GLU A 292 -29.97 -8.09 1.03
CA GLU A 292 -28.94 -8.42 2.01
C GLU A 292 -27.87 -9.29 1.36
N SER A 293 -26.60 -8.91 1.54
CA SER A 293 -25.46 -9.66 1.02
C SER A 293 -24.48 -9.95 2.17
N ASP A 294 -24.24 -11.21 2.44
CA ASP A 294 -23.34 -11.68 3.49
C ASP A 294 -21.98 -12.06 2.88
N TYR A 295 -20.92 -11.53 3.45
CA TYR A 295 -19.54 -11.82 3.07
C TYR A 295 -18.85 -12.66 4.14
N SER A 296 -18.14 -13.72 3.71
CA SER A 296 -17.27 -14.54 4.54
C SER A 296 -15.88 -14.62 3.90
N TYR A 297 -14.85 -14.19 4.63
CA TYR A 297 -13.46 -14.20 4.19
C TYR A 297 -12.99 -15.59 3.73
N HIS A 298 -13.33 -16.65 4.51
CA HIS A 298 -12.93 -18.01 4.15
C HIS A 298 -13.55 -18.52 2.85
N ASN A 299 -14.81 -18.14 2.59
CA ASN A 299 -15.52 -18.57 1.39
C ASN A 299 -15.04 -17.82 0.14
N HIS A 300 -14.71 -16.53 0.28
CA HIS A 300 -14.34 -15.67 -0.84
C HIS A 300 -12.82 -15.50 -1.00
N TYR A 301 -11.99 -16.22 -0.21
CA TYR A 301 -10.55 -16.08 -0.30
C TYR A 301 -10.01 -16.39 -1.70
N LYS A 302 -10.55 -17.42 -2.36
CA LYS A 302 -10.10 -17.83 -3.71
C LYS A 302 -10.61 -16.93 -4.82
N ASP A 303 -11.56 -16.05 -4.52
CA ASP A 303 -12.10 -15.07 -5.46
C ASP A 303 -11.27 -13.79 -5.51
N THR A 304 -10.13 -13.77 -4.82
CA THR A 304 -9.19 -12.65 -4.76
C THR A 304 -7.77 -13.11 -5.00
N ASN A 305 -6.96 -12.24 -5.60
CA ASN A 305 -5.53 -12.44 -5.73
C ASN A 305 -4.81 -11.88 -4.50
N HIS A 306 -3.86 -12.63 -3.98
CA HIS A 306 -3.14 -12.32 -2.74
C HIS A 306 -1.63 -12.23 -2.98
N VAL A 307 -0.92 -11.59 -2.03
CA VAL A 307 0.54 -11.45 -2.09
C VAL A 307 1.25 -12.79 -1.95
N ASP A 308 0.76 -13.65 -1.04
CA ASP A 308 1.25 -15.01 -0.78
C ASP A 308 0.14 -16.05 -0.98
N GLY A 309 0.50 -17.33 -1.02
CA GLY A 309 -0.40 -18.42 -1.43
C GLY A 309 -1.39 -18.90 -0.36
N ASN A 310 -1.17 -18.60 0.93
CA ASN A 310 -1.96 -19.18 2.02
C ASN A 310 -2.75 -18.12 2.79
N LYS A 311 -3.93 -18.50 3.28
CA LYS A 311 -4.80 -17.64 4.12
C LYS A 311 -4.07 -17.18 5.38
N VAL A 312 -4.36 -15.97 5.82
CA VAL A 312 -3.98 -15.55 7.17
C VAL A 312 -4.58 -16.51 8.20
N PRO A 313 -3.87 -16.77 9.31
CA PRO A 313 -4.34 -17.70 10.33
C PRO A 313 -5.51 -17.11 11.11
N VAL A 314 -6.69 -17.29 10.57
CA VAL A 314 -7.95 -16.95 11.21
C VAL A 314 -8.63 -18.25 11.62
N VAL A 315 -9.16 -18.29 12.82
CA VAL A 315 -9.85 -19.47 13.34
C VAL A 315 -11.11 -19.77 12.50
N SER A 316 -11.03 -20.85 11.72
CA SER A 316 -12.17 -21.34 10.93
C SER A 316 -12.99 -22.41 11.68
N THR A 317 -12.42 -22.96 12.77
CA THR A 317 -13.14 -23.87 13.66
C THR A 317 -14.08 -23.11 14.57
N PRO A 318 -15.13 -23.76 15.09
CA PRO A 318 -16.05 -23.13 16.03
C PRO A 318 -15.33 -22.47 17.20
N VAL A 319 -15.63 -21.21 17.44
CA VAL A 319 -15.07 -20.41 18.55
C VAL A 319 -16.04 -20.32 19.73
N ASP A 320 -17.29 -20.69 19.51
CA ASP A 320 -18.34 -20.69 20.52
C ASP A 320 -19.20 -21.97 20.42
N PHE A 321 -20.29 -22.05 21.16
CA PHE A 321 -21.21 -23.19 21.23
C PHE A 321 -22.12 -23.35 20.00
N ASP A 322 -22.15 -22.38 19.10
CA ASP A 322 -23.04 -22.32 17.92
C ASP A 322 -22.42 -22.92 16.64
N ASP A 323 -21.30 -23.61 16.74
CA ASP A 323 -20.60 -24.25 15.62
C ASP A 323 -20.14 -23.30 14.50
N LYS A 324 -19.96 -22.01 14.81
CA LYS A 324 -19.52 -20.99 13.84
C LYS A 324 -18.06 -20.60 14.04
N GLY A 325 -17.35 -20.43 12.93
CA GLY A 325 -16.01 -19.82 12.90
C GLY A 325 -16.08 -18.29 12.87
N ILE A 326 -14.93 -17.62 12.99
CA ILE A 326 -14.86 -16.15 13.02
C ILE A 326 -15.42 -15.51 11.74
N SER A 327 -15.28 -16.16 10.58
CA SER A 327 -15.81 -15.66 9.30
C SER A 327 -17.30 -15.91 9.08
N ASP A 328 -18.00 -16.52 10.06
CA ASP A 328 -19.40 -16.89 9.93
C ASP A 328 -20.34 -15.94 10.69
N TYR A 329 -19.82 -14.79 11.13
CA TYR A 329 -20.58 -13.75 11.84
C TYR A 329 -20.73 -12.48 10.99
N PRO A 330 -21.58 -12.46 9.93
CA PRO A 330 -21.74 -11.28 9.06
C PRO A 330 -22.27 -10.06 9.80
N GLU A 331 -22.92 -10.26 10.94
CA GLU A 331 -23.45 -9.20 11.81
C GLU A 331 -22.36 -8.44 12.57
N SER A 332 -21.10 -8.91 12.54
CA SER A 332 -19.97 -8.19 13.15
C SER A 332 -19.78 -6.79 12.55
N LYS A 333 -20.14 -6.62 11.28
CA LYS A 333 -20.19 -5.33 10.60
C LYS A 333 -21.35 -5.26 9.64
N VAL A 334 -22.32 -4.41 9.93
CA VAL A 334 -23.47 -4.17 9.05
C VAL A 334 -23.34 -2.77 8.43
N SER A 335 -23.43 -2.71 7.11
CA SER A 335 -23.41 -1.45 6.35
C SER A 335 -24.71 -1.33 5.55
N VAL A 336 -25.31 -0.14 5.55
CA VAL A 336 -26.48 0.16 4.73
C VAL A 336 -26.09 1.09 3.61
N VAL A 337 -26.28 0.64 2.36
CA VAL A 337 -25.92 1.40 1.17
C VAL A 337 -27.20 1.78 0.42
N PRO A 338 -27.54 3.07 0.31
CA PRO A 338 -28.65 3.47 -0.54
C PRO A 338 -28.26 3.30 -2.02
N THR A 339 -29.11 2.61 -2.76
CA THR A 339 -28.95 2.38 -4.20
C THR A 339 -30.08 3.03 -4.96
N SER A 340 -29.86 3.34 -6.24
CA SER A 340 -30.89 3.83 -7.12
C SER A 340 -30.84 3.06 -8.44
N ARG A 341 -31.73 2.11 -8.60
CA ARG A 341 -31.82 1.26 -9.78
C ARG A 341 -32.08 2.06 -11.06
N PHE A 342 -32.71 3.23 -10.96
CA PHE A 342 -33.01 4.09 -12.09
C PHE A 342 -31.84 4.93 -12.58
N VAL A 343 -30.88 5.24 -11.72
CA VAL A 343 -29.65 5.95 -12.08
C VAL A 343 -28.66 5.00 -12.74
N HIS A 344 -28.74 3.71 -12.39
CA HIS A 344 -27.81 2.66 -12.83
C HIS A 344 -28.55 1.55 -13.61
N GLY A 345 -29.58 1.88 -14.35
CA GLY A 345 -30.63 1.07 -14.92
C GLY A 345 -30.24 -0.24 -15.57
N GLU A 346 -31.01 -1.27 -15.26
CA GLU A 346 -30.92 -2.61 -15.83
C GLU A 346 -31.24 -2.69 -17.33
N ASP A 347 -31.96 -1.71 -17.90
CA ASP A 347 -32.70 -1.94 -19.14
C ASP A 347 -32.30 -1.08 -20.33
N THR A 348 -31.37 -0.14 -20.19
CA THR A 348 -31.27 0.87 -21.25
C THR A 348 -29.96 0.87 -22.03
N GLY A 349 -29.07 -0.07 -21.82
CA GLY A 349 -27.75 -0.07 -22.49
C GLY A 349 -26.92 1.20 -22.29
N ALA A 350 -27.56 2.26 -21.77
CA ALA A 350 -26.95 3.55 -21.50
C ALA A 350 -26.56 3.71 -20.02
N PHE A 351 -27.16 2.92 -19.14
CA PHE A 351 -26.89 2.93 -17.70
C PHE A 351 -26.71 1.47 -17.26
N GLY A 352 -25.50 0.96 -17.32
CA GLY A 352 -25.20 -0.39 -16.87
C GLY A 352 -25.58 -0.58 -15.40
N ILE A 353 -25.79 -1.82 -14.99
CA ILE A 353 -25.90 -2.17 -13.57
C ILE A 353 -24.61 -1.68 -12.89
N ASP A 354 -24.75 -0.92 -11.83
CA ASP A 354 -23.59 -0.52 -11.02
C ASP A 354 -23.10 -1.72 -10.20
N VAL A 355 -22.33 -2.59 -10.85
CA VAL A 355 -21.67 -3.73 -10.22
C VAL A 355 -20.74 -3.28 -9.07
N ALA A 356 -20.27 -2.04 -9.11
CA ALA A 356 -19.45 -1.48 -8.04
C ALA A 356 -20.21 -1.27 -6.73
N GLN A 357 -21.54 -1.24 -6.77
CA GLN A 357 -22.41 -1.15 -5.59
C GLN A 357 -23.04 -2.48 -5.19
N ASP A 358 -22.65 -3.58 -5.84
CA ASP A 358 -23.05 -4.91 -5.36
C ASP A 358 -22.53 -5.14 -3.93
N GLY A 359 -23.37 -5.68 -3.06
CA GLY A 359 -23.08 -5.83 -1.64
C GLY A 359 -21.85 -6.70 -1.37
N ILE A 360 -21.61 -7.73 -2.18
CA ILE A 360 -20.42 -8.59 -2.04
C ILE A 360 -19.17 -7.82 -2.45
N THR A 361 -19.22 -7.09 -3.54
CA THR A 361 -18.11 -6.25 -4.03
C THR A 361 -17.74 -5.18 -3.01
N GLU A 362 -18.72 -4.55 -2.37
CA GLU A 362 -18.48 -3.55 -1.32
C GLU A 362 -17.87 -4.19 -0.07
N SER A 363 -18.35 -5.35 0.35
CA SER A 363 -17.79 -6.11 1.46
C SER A 363 -16.36 -6.59 1.18
N LYS A 364 -16.08 -7.03 -0.06
CA LYS A 364 -14.74 -7.40 -0.52
C LYS A 364 -13.79 -6.20 -0.44
N ARG A 365 -14.23 -5.03 -0.89
CA ARG A 365 -13.47 -3.77 -0.80
C ARG A 365 -13.18 -3.40 0.65
N LEU A 366 -14.17 -3.51 1.53
CA LEU A 366 -14.02 -3.27 2.97
C LEU A 366 -12.99 -4.22 3.57
N SER A 367 -13.10 -5.52 3.30
CA SER A 367 -12.18 -6.54 3.79
C SER A 367 -10.74 -6.27 3.34
N GLN A 368 -10.52 -6.01 2.05
CA GLN A 368 -9.20 -5.68 1.53
C GLN A 368 -8.62 -4.41 2.15
N THR A 369 -9.41 -3.35 2.24
CA THR A 369 -8.98 -2.09 2.85
C THR A 369 -8.55 -2.30 4.30
N ASN A 370 -9.32 -3.05 5.07
CA ASN A 370 -9.00 -3.36 6.46
C ASN A 370 -7.73 -4.23 6.57
N GLN A 371 -7.51 -5.17 5.67
CA GLN A 371 -6.30 -5.99 5.65
C GLN A 371 -5.05 -5.16 5.32
N VAL A 372 -5.16 -4.20 4.40
CA VAL A 372 -4.06 -3.30 4.04
C VAL A 372 -3.74 -2.31 5.17
N LEU A 373 -4.75 -1.84 5.91
CA LEU A 373 -4.61 -0.84 6.97
C LEU A 373 -4.43 -1.43 8.37
N GLY A 374 -4.90 -2.63 8.62
CA GLY A 374 -4.94 -3.26 9.94
C GLY A 374 -4.54 -4.74 9.97
N GLY A 375 -4.12 -5.30 8.83
CA GLY A 375 -3.56 -6.66 8.74
C GLY A 375 -2.15 -6.74 9.28
N THR A 376 -1.29 -7.52 8.66
CA THR A 376 0.12 -7.58 9.05
C THR A 376 0.88 -6.43 8.40
N ILE A 377 1.24 -5.45 9.22
CA ILE A 377 2.00 -4.26 8.81
C ILE A 377 3.35 -4.28 9.51
N LEU A 378 4.40 -4.21 8.71
CA LEU A 378 5.79 -4.19 9.13
C LEU A 378 6.41 -2.86 8.76
N GLU A 379 7.01 -2.17 9.72
CA GLU A 379 7.91 -1.05 9.49
C GLU A 379 9.35 -1.56 9.61
N MET A 380 10.20 -1.21 8.65
CA MET A 380 11.62 -1.55 8.70
C MET A 380 12.49 -0.40 8.22
N THR A 381 13.70 -0.32 8.78
CA THR A 381 14.76 0.61 8.36
C THR A 381 15.84 -0.16 7.63
N ILE A 382 16.17 0.30 6.44
CA ILE A 382 17.18 -0.30 5.56
C ILE A 382 18.15 0.75 5.03
N LYS A 383 19.28 0.33 4.52
CA LYS A 383 20.19 1.18 3.76
C LYS A 383 19.50 1.76 2.53
N GLY A 384 19.77 3.03 2.25
CA GLY A 384 19.08 3.77 1.21
C GLY A 384 19.15 3.15 -0.17
N GLN A 385 18.00 2.96 -0.79
CA GLN A 385 17.82 2.39 -2.12
C GLN A 385 16.84 3.26 -2.91
N SER A 386 17.34 4.01 -3.87
CA SER A 386 16.55 4.99 -4.64
C SER A 386 15.67 4.38 -5.73
N TYR A 387 15.80 3.07 -5.98
CA TYR A 387 15.04 2.36 -7.00
C TYR A 387 13.74 1.73 -6.50
N LEU A 388 13.57 1.61 -5.19
CA LEU A 388 12.34 1.13 -4.58
C LEU A 388 11.26 2.21 -4.67
N GLU A 389 10.04 1.78 -4.90
CA GLU A 389 8.86 2.65 -4.92
C GLU A 389 7.65 1.98 -4.28
N VAL A 390 6.69 2.79 -3.87
CA VAL A 390 5.41 2.31 -3.34
C VAL A 390 4.69 1.44 -4.38
N GLY A 391 4.17 0.30 -3.92
CA GLY A 391 3.54 -0.72 -4.75
C GLY A 391 4.48 -1.78 -5.31
N ASP A 392 5.78 -1.72 -5.01
CA ASP A 392 6.72 -2.81 -5.29
C ASP A 392 6.51 -3.97 -4.32
N VAL A 393 6.73 -5.21 -4.82
CA VAL A 393 6.72 -6.42 -3.99
C VAL A 393 8.13 -6.72 -3.53
N VAL A 394 8.29 -6.91 -2.23
CA VAL A 394 9.56 -7.28 -1.60
C VAL A 394 9.39 -8.56 -0.77
N GLN A 395 10.49 -9.27 -0.56
CA GLN A 395 10.55 -10.42 0.31
C GLN A 395 11.16 -10.03 1.64
N PHE A 396 10.51 -10.34 2.75
CA PHE A 396 11.08 -10.19 4.09
C PHE A 396 11.27 -11.55 4.74
N ASN A 397 12.47 -11.82 5.26
CA ASN A 397 12.86 -13.07 5.91
C ASN A 397 13.22 -12.80 7.36
N LEU A 398 12.42 -13.33 8.27
CA LEU A 398 12.65 -13.28 9.71
C LEU A 398 13.07 -14.65 10.21
N GLN A 399 14.24 -14.74 10.82
CA GLN A 399 14.71 -16.00 11.39
C GLN A 399 13.93 -16.38 12.65
N THR A 400 13.61 -17.67 12.78
CA THR A 400 12.95 -18.19 14.01
C THR A 400 13.88 -18.10 15.22
N VAL A 401 13.29 -17.89 16.41
CA VAL A 401 14.03 -17.77 17.68
C VAL A 401 14.49 -19.14 18.23
N GLU A 402 14.25 -20.24 17.52
CA GLU A 402 14.63 -21.58 17.99
C GLU A 402 16.15 -21.76 18.15
N ASN A 403 16.59 -22.01 19.39
CA ASN A 403 18.00 -22.22 19.77
C ASN A 403 18.58 -23.60 19.35
N LYS A 404 18.03 -24.26 18.36
CA LYS A 404 18.53 -25.58 17.96
C LYS A 404 19.70 -25.46 17.00
N LYS A 405 20.84 -26.08 17.34
CA LYS A 405 22.05 -26.19 16.51
C LYS A 405 21.82 -26.81 15.11
N SER A 406 20.60 -27.23 14.80
CA SER A 406 20.21 -27.85 13.52
C SER A 406 19.32 -26.99 12.62
N SER A 407 19.03 -25.76 13.01
CA SER A 407 18.10 -24.88 12.26
C SER A 407 18.82 -23.82 11.43
N ASN A 408 19.84 -24.21 10.66
CA ASN A 408 20.32 -23.33 9.61
C ASN A 408 19.16 -23.00 8.66
N GLY A 409 18.66 -21.76 8.73
CA GLY A 409 17.78 -21.20 7.72
C GLY A 409 16.28 -21.47 7.88
N LYS A 410 15.75 -21.74 9.07
CA LYS A 410 14.29 -21.73 9.26
C LYS A 410 13.78 -20.31 9.48
N PHE A 411 13.03 -19.81 8.54
CA PHE A 411 12.31 -18.55 8.64
C PHE A 411 10.97 -18.73 9.36
N ASP A 412 10.53 -17.68 10.04
CA ASP A 412 9.22 -17.65 10.65
C ASP A 412 8.13 -17.80 9.58
N PRO A 413 7.24 -18.80 9.68
CA PRO A 413 6.27 -19.09 8.64
C PRO A 413 5.17 -18.04 8.50
N GLN A 414 4.94 -17.22 9.53
CA GLN A 414 3.87 -16.23 9.56
C GLN A 414 4.35 -14.86 9.10
N PHE A 415 5.50 -14.45 9.67
CA PHE A 415 6.03 -13.10 9.47
C PHE A 415 6.98 -13.00 8.29
N SER A 416 7.61 -14.11 7.86
CA SER A 416 8.34 -14.13 6.60
C SER A 416 7.39 -14.25 5.42
N GLY A 417 7.84 -13.83 4.23
CA GLY A 417 7.06 -13.92 3.00
C GLY A 417 7.12 -12.64 2.18
N ARG A 418 6.20 -12.53 1.26
CA ARG A 418 6.08 -11.41 0.34
C ARG A 418 5.26 -10.30 0.99
N TYR A 419 5.68 -9.07 0.73
CA TYR A 419 5.03 -7.86 1.20
C TYR A 419 4.95 -6.84 0.07
N ILE A 420 3.96 -5.96 0.12
CA ILE A 420 3.86 -4.78 -0.74
C ILE A 420 4.29 -3.56 0.05
N ILE A 421 5.10 -2.71 -0.57
CA ILE A 421 5.51 -1.43 0.00
C ILE A 421 4.32 -0.47 -0.03
N THR A 422 3.86 -0.04 1.14
CA THR A 422 2.76 0.93 1.28
C THR A 422 3.23 2.34 1.49
N LYS A 423 4.37 2.53 2.17
CA LYS A 423 4.99 3.85 2.37
C LYS A 423 6.50 3.74 2.35
N ILE A 424 7.16 4.79 1.88
CA ILE A 424 8.61 4.97 1.94
C ILE A 424 8.91 6.38 2.44
N ARG A 425 9.78 6.47 3.41
CA ARG A 425 10.49 7.69 3.76
C ARG A 425 11.94 7.55 3.32
N HIS A 426 12.34 8.32 2.31
CA HIS A 426 13.75 8.48 1.96
C HIS A 426 14.34 9.54 2.88
N ARG A 427 15.17 9.13 3.83
CA ARG A 427 15.84 10.02 4.77
C ARG A 427 17.31 10.15 4.37
N VAL A 428 17.69 11.32 3.96
CA VAL A 428 19.08 11.66 3.58
C VAL A 428 19.61 12.67 4.56
N THR A 429 20.71 12.35 5.20
CA THR A 429 21.50 13.28 6.04
C THR A 429 22.81 13.59 5.33
N THR A 430 23.69 14.35 5.97
CA THR A 430 25.01 14.64 5.43
C THR A 430 25.92 13.41 5.30
N THR A 431 25.66 12.36 6.08
CA THR A 431 26.54 11.19 6.21
C THR A 431 25.91 9.87 5.78
N GLU A 432 24.57 9.79 5.74
CA GLU A 432 23.87 8.53 5.48
C GLU A 432 22.58 8.74 4.68
N TYR A 433 22.21 7.70 3.98
CA TYR A 433 20.91 7.58 3.33
C TYR A 433 20.23 6.31 3.83
N LEU A 434 19.04 6.47 4.40
CA LEU A 434 18.21 5.40 4.93
C LEU A 434 16.83 5.45 4.30
N ASN A 435 16.22 4.27 4.12
CA ASN A 435 14.80 4.15 3.82
C ASN A 435 14.08 3.58 5.02
N VAL A 436 13.08 4.30 5.53
CA VAL A 436 12.09 3.74 6.45
C VAL A 436 10.87 3.34 5.63
N ILE A 437 10.59 2.05 5.59
CA ILE A 437 9.60 1.44 4.70
C ILE A 437 8.50 0.81 5.53
N GLU A 438 7.25 1.11 5.20
CA GLU A 438 6.08 0.40 5.70
C GLU A 438 5.63 -0.63 4.66
N LEU A 439 5.45 -1.84 5.11
CA LEU A 439 5.10 -3.01 4.31
C LEU A 439 3.79 -3.61 4.80
N ALA A 440 2.93 -4.03 3.89
CA ALA A 440 1.71 -4.73 4.24
C ALA A 440 1.58 -6.07 3.50
N LYS A 441 0.93 -7.03 4.15
CA LYS A 441 0.52 -8.28 3.51
C LYS A 441 -0.87 -8.72 3.98
N ASP A 442 -1.59 -9.39 3.10
CA ASP A 442 -2.94 -9.90 3.28
C ASP A 442 -3.00 -11.43 3.41
N SER A 443 -1.85 -12.09 3.31
CA SER A 443 -1.74 -13.55 3.22
C SER A 443 -0.43 -14.04 3.85
N VAL A 444 -0.20 -15.33 3.94
CA VAL A 444 1.03 -15.93 4.50
C VAL A 444 1.69 -16.87 3.50
N ALA A 445 3.01 -16.94 3.55
CA ALA A 445 3.78 -17.80 2.64
C ALA A 445 3.58 -19.29 2.95
N ASN A 446 3.51 -19.65 4.22
CA ASN A 446 3.39 -21.03 4.67
C ASN A 446 2.17 -21.21 5.56
N SER A 447 1.49 -22.35 5.40
CA SER A 447 0.44 -22.75 6.32
C SER A 447 1.00 -23.01 7.72
N TYR A 448 0.20 -22.75 8.74
CA TYR A 448 0.58 -23.04 10.12
C TYR A 448 0.92 -24.53 10.31
N PRO A 449 2.03 -24.87 10.95
CA PRO A 449 2.29 -26.22 11.37
C PRO A 449 1.35 -26.58 12.53
N VAL A 450 0.29 -27.30 12.25
CA VAL A 450 -0.66 -27.79 13.28
C VAL A 450 -0.04 -28.96 14.11
N LYS A 451 1.13 -29.46 13.73
CA LYS A 451 1.79 -30.58 14.38
C LYS A 451 2.56 -30.11 15.61
N GLY A 452 2.17 -30.62 16.78
CA GLY A 452 2.97 -30.58 17.98
C GLY A 452 2.59 -29.58 19.07
N LEU A 453 1.45 -28.94 18.99
CA LEU A 453 0.95 -28.16 20.12
C LEU A 453 0.60 -29.11 21.25
N ALA A 454 1.34 -29.00 22.37
CA ALA A 454 1.02 -29.72 23.58
C ALA A 454 -0.42 -29.44 23.98
N ARG A 455 -1.22 -30.46 24.20
CA ARG A 455 -2.58 -30.30 24.71
C ARG A 455 -2.56 -29.49 26.00
N TYR A 456 -3.49 -28.59 26.15
CA TYR A 456 -3.67 -27.82 27.37
C TYR A 456 -3.64 -28.78 28.60
N PRO A 457 -2.80 -28.53 29.60
CA PRO A 457 -2.80 -29.36 30.82
C PRO A 457 -4.21 -29.29 31.44
N GLY A 458 -4.91 -30.41 31.45
CA GLY A 458 -6.28 -30.49 32.01
C GLY A 458 -7.39 -30.82 31.05
N SER A 459 -7.19 -30.74 29.73
CA SER A 459 -8.19 -31.20 28.76
C SER A 459 -8.24 -32.74 28.80
N LYS A 460 -9.35 -33.30 29.29
CA LYS A 460 -9.59 -34.76 29.19
C LYS A 460 -9.65 -35.14 27.71
N PRO A 461 -8.94 -36.20 27.28
CA PRO A 461 -9.05 -36.65 25.91
C PRO A 461 -10.51 -37.04 25.63
N LYS A 462 -11.17 -36.38 24.62
CA LYS A 462 -12.37 -36.96 24.03
C LYS A 462 -11.99 -38.37 23.57
N LYS A 463 -12.70 -39.38 24.04
CA LYS A 463 -12.53 -40.76 23.54
C LYS A 463 -12.93 -40.73 22.07
N ASP A 464 -11.96 -40.71 21.18
CA ASP A 464 -12.17 -40.86 19.76
C ASP A 464 -12.77 -42.26 19.51
N LYS A 465 -14.01 -42.28 19.15
CA LYS A 465 -14.64 -43.42 18.46
C LYS A 465 -14.42 -43.18 16.97
N GLY A 466 -13.33 -43.65 16.43
CA GLY A 466 -13.11 -43.61 14.99
C GLY A 466 -11.73 -43.10 14.57
N SER A 467 -11.14 -43.82 13.65
CA SER A 467 -9.82 -43.66 13.09
C SER A 467 -9.47 -42.21 12.71
N ILE A 468 -8.31 -41.78 13.19
CA ILE A 468 -7.66 -40.53 12.80
C ILE A 468 -7.42 -40.57 11.29
N LYS A 469 -8.24 -39.89 10.51
CA LYS A 469 -7.89 -39.53 9.15
C LYS A 469 -6.78 -38.47 9.21
N LYS A 470 -5.78 -38.61 8.35
CA LYS A 470 -4.59 -37.75 8.29
C LYS A 470 -4.97 -36.27 8.34
N VAL A 471 -4.31 -35.54 9.22
CA VAL A 471 -4.54 -34.13 9.55
C VAL A 471 -4.12 -33.15 8.41
N ASP A 472 -3.68 -33.65 7.27
CA ASP A 472 -3.26 -32.81 6.16
C ASP A 472 -4.41 -32.06 5.46
N ASP A 473 -5.68 -32.43 5.78
CA ASP A 473 -6.86 -31.89 5.10
C ASP A 473 -7.85 -31.13 6.01
N THR A 474 -7.53 -30.93 7.29
CA THR A 474 -8.55 -30.44 8.26
C THR A 474 -8.92 -28.97 8.11
N TYR A 475 -8.11 -28.14 7.46
CA TYR A 475 -8.51 -26.76 7.14
C TYR A 475 -9.39 -26.66 5.88
N ASP A 476 -9.26 -27.65 4.98
CA ASP A 476 -10.04 -27.68 3.73
C ASP A 476 -11.33 -28.52 3.81
N ASN A 477 -11.49 -29.37 4.84
CA ASN A 477 -12.56 -30.36 4.89
C ASN A 477 -13.90 -29.88 5.47
N HIS A 478 -13.95 -28.70 6.09
CA HIS A 478 -15.23 -28.13 6.52
C HIS A 478 -16.00 -27.45 5.36
N TYR A 479 -15.32 -27.15 4.28
CA TYR A 479 -15.96 -26.65 3.07
C TYR A 479 -15.86 -27.71 1.98
N ASN A 480 -16.97 -28.40 1.75
CA ASN A 480 -17.11 -29.38 0.67
C ASN A 480 -16.81 -28.66 -0.68
N ARG A 481 -15.67 -28.99 -1.29
CA ARG A 481 -15.26 -28.42 -2.59
C ARG A 481 -16.27 -28.60 -3.73
N ASN A 482 -17.24 -29.50 -3.55
CA ASN A 482 -18.30 -29.83 -4.51
C ASN A 482 -19.66 -29.28 -4.12
N ALA A 483 -19.78 -28.60 -2.99
CA ALA A 483 -21.02 -27.86 -2.73
C ALA A 483 -21.01 -26.61 -3.64
N PRO A 484 -22.11 -26.35 -4.36
CA PRO A 484 -22.27 -25.05 -4.98
C PRO A 484 -22.07 -24.00 -3.88
N PRO A 485 -21.51 -22.81 -4.16
CA PRO A 485 -21.34 -21.78 -3.15
C PRO A 485 -22.67 -21.59 -2.44
N THR A 486 -22.77 -22.18 -1.25
CA THR A 486 -23.94 -22.03 -0.40
C THR A 486 -23.87 -20.63 0.10
N GLY A 487 -24.62 -19.77 -0.51
CA GLY A 487 -24.77 -18.54 0.14
C GLY A 487 -24.65 -17.28 -0.62
N TYR A 488 -25.11 -17.25 -1.81
CA TYR A 488 -25.81 -16.05 -2.21
C TYR A 488 -27.21 -16.11 -1.59
N ASN A 489 -27.30 -15.98 -0.27
CA ASN A 489 -28.56 -15.70 0.38
C ASN A 489 -28.90 -14.23 0.13
N THR A 490 -29.19 -13.91 -1.12
CA THR A 490 -29.90 -12.67 -1.45
C THR A 490 -31.35 -12.87 -1.13
N LYS A 491 -31.80 -12.45 0.04
CA LYS A 491 -33.25 -12.33 0.32
C LYS A 491 -33.68 -10.99 -0.25
N VAL A 492 -34.48 -11.04 -1.31
CA VAL A 492 -35.19 -9.87 -1.81
C VAL A 492 -36.57 -9.90 -1.17
N SER A 493 -36.90 -8.89 -0.35
CA SER A 493 -38.25 -8.68 0.16
C SER A 493 -38.80 -7.36 -0.36
N ARG A 494 -40.08 -7.38 -0.68
CA ARG A 494 -40.82 -6.20 -1.13
C ARG A 494 -41.48 -5.50 0.03
#